data_83ce8c43b7492af0891f17a64b057235
#
_entry.id   83ce8c43b7492af0891f17a64b057235
#
_cell.length_a   1.000
_cell.length_b   1.000
_cell.length_c   1.000
_cell.angle_alpha   90.00
_cell.angle_beta   90.00
_cell.angle_gamma   90.00
#
_symmetry.space_group_name_H-M   'P 1'
#
loop_
_entity.id
_entity.type
_entity.pdbx_description
1 polymer ?
#
loop_
_entity_poly.entity_id
_entity_poly.type
_entity_poly.pdbx_seq_one_letter_code
_entity_poly.pdbx_strand_id
1 'polypeptide(L)'
;LVLPEGPKDRGERGRFRREMALLGYGGLRSGVYLGVGADLEATRELLGFYGLSATCFQGELLGGKEEVLRAFPLEEAKAGYGRLSALLGQSPEDPVEAFRHLTRLVHEARKLLFLDPGLPQELLGPDFPGPKVRRLFLSAREELRARAAPFLKDLSLLLSDLSPVSR
;
A
#
# COMPACT_ATOMS: atom_id res chain seq x y z
N LEU A 1 10.07 7.94 -15.79
CA LEU A 1 9.72 9.33 -15.51
C LEU A 1 8.43 9.70 -16.23
N VAL A 2 7.49 10.29 -15.54
CA VAL A 2 6.20 10.72 -16.10
C VAL A 2 6.01 12.20 -15.79
N LEU A 3 5.63 12.97 -16.80
CA LEU A 3 5.39 14.41 -16.73
C LEU A 3 3.94 14.71 -17.15
N PRO A 4 2.94 14.50 -16.25
CA PRO A 4 1.57 14.80 -16.58
C PRO A 4 1.25 16.28 -16.39
N GLU A 5 0.34 16.79 -17.21
CA GLU A 5 -0.43 17.98 -16.84
C GLU A 5 -1.42 17.54 -15.77
N GLY A 6 -1.18 17.86 -14.50
CA GLY A 6 -1.99 17.39 -13.38
C GLY A 6 -3.44 17.87 -13.44
N PRO A 7 -4.39 17.16 -12.78
CA PRO A 7 -5.78 17.57 -12.72
C PRO A 7 -5.95 18.99 -12.18
N LYS A 8 -6.89 19.75 -12.72
CA LYS A 8 -7.13 21.15 -12.34
C LYS A 8 -7.75 21.27 -10.94
N ASP A 9 -8.63 20.33 -10.59
CA ASP A 9 -9.26 20.30 -9.27
C ASP A 9 -8.33 19.80 -8.16
N ARG A 10 -8.42 20.41 -6.97
CA ARG A 10 -7.55 20.07 -5.83
C ARG A 10 -7.81 18.67 -5.28
N GLY A 11 -9.07 18.24 -5.25
CA GLY A 11 -9.48 16.93 -4.76
C GLY A 11 -9.00 15.82 -5.70
N GLU A 12 -9.16 16.04 -7.01
CA GLU A 12 -8.66 15.13 -8.04
C GLU A 12 -7.14 15.01 -8.02
N ARG A 13 -6.40 16.11 -7.81
CA ARG A 13 -4.95 16.05 -7.65
C ARG A 13 -4.53 15.16 -6.48
N GLY A 14 -5.25 15.22 -5.35
CA GLY A 14 -4.98 14.38 -4.20
C GLY A 14 -5.25 12.89 -4.48
N ARG A 15 -6.31 12.60 -5.24
CA ARG A 15 -6.67 11.24 -5.65
C ARG A 15 -5.66 10.70 -6.65
N PHE A 16 -5.36 11.45 -7.70
CA PHE A 16 -4.35 11.11 -8.70
C PHE A 16 -2.98 10.78 -8.08
N ARG A 17 -2.50 11.60 -7.13
CA ARG A 17 -1.23 11.32 -6.43
C ARG A 17 -1.25 10.00 -5.68
N ARG A 18 -2.36 9.66 -5.02
CA ARG A 18 -2.48 8.37 -4.32
C ARG A 18 -2.48 7.19 -5.29
N GLU A 19 -3.14 7.33 -6.42
CA GLU A 19 -3.17 6.28 -7.45
C GLU A 19 -1.81 6.12 -8.14
N MET A 20 -1.10 7.22 -8.41
CA MET A 20 0.30 7.17 -8.85
C MET A 20 1.20 6.45 -7.82
N ALA A 21 1.01 6.71 -6.52
CA ALA A 21 1.76 6.02 -5.48
C ALA A 21 1.47 4.51 -5.45
N LEU A 22 0.22 4.08 -5.68
CA LEU A 22 -0.14 2.66 -5.80
C LEU A 22 0.53 1.98 -7.01
N LEU A 23 0.80 2.71 -8.08
CA LEU A 23 1.56 2.24 -9.24
C LEU A 23 3.09 2.28 -9.02
N GLY A 24 3.56 2.63 -7.82
CA GLY A 24 4.98 2.67 -7.47
C GLY A 24 5.68 3.96 -7.88
N TYR A 25 4.92 5.06 -8.12
CA TYR A 25 5.51 6.35 -8.44
C TYR A 25 5.67 7.25 -7.20
N GLY A 26 6.83 7.88 -7.09
CA GLY A 26 7.09 8.98 -6.17
C GLY A 26 7.05 10.34 -6.88
N GLY A 27 6.66 11.37 -6.16
CA GLY A 27 6.68 12.75 -6.65
C GLY A 27 8.06 13.37 -6.50
N LEU A 28 8.78 13.60 -7.61
CA LEU A 28 10.09 14.24 -7.57
C LEU A 28 9.98 15.76 -7.39
N ARG A 29 9.05 16.37 -8.11
CA ARG A 29 8.65 17.79 -8.04
C ARG A 29 7.24 17.95 -8.64
N SER A 30 6.72 19.17 -8.61
CA SER A 30 5.39 19.44 -9.21
C SER A 30 5.31 18.97 -10.66
N GLY A 31 4.35 18.13 -10.97
CA GLY A 31 4.17 17.57 -12.31
C GLY A 31 5.23 16.56 -12.77
N VAL A 32 6.12 16.09 -11.89
CA VAL A 32 7.15 15.11 -12.24
C VAL A 32 7.08 13.92 -11.31
N TYR A 33 6.83 12.75 -11.86
CA TYR A 33 6.75 11.49 -11.14
C TYR A 33 7.85 10.53 -11.59
N LEU A 34 8.44 9.84 -10.63
CA LEU A 34 9.50 8.85 -10.85
C LEU A 34 9.02 7.50 -10.32
N GLY A 35 9.05 6.48 -11.16
CA GLY A 35 8.78 5.08 -10.77
C GLY A 35 10.00 4.22 -11.07
N VAL A 36 10.24 3.21 -10.23
CA VAL A 36 11.27 2.20 -10.45
C VAL A 36 10.58 0.87 -10.74
N GLY A 37 10.72 0.35 -11.96
CA GLY A 37 10.01 -0.85 -12.39
C GLY A 37 8.49 -0.70 -12.51
N ALA A 38 8.00 0.53 -12.63
CA ALA A 38 6.57 0.81 -12.72
C ALA A 38 5.97 0.32 -14.05
N ASP A 39 4.71 -0.13 -13.99
CA ASP A 39 3.96 -0.57 -15.15
C ASP A 39 3.49 0.63 -15.98
N LEU A 40 4.03 0.76 -17.21
CA LEU A 40 3.69 1.85 -18.12
C LEU A 40 2.29 1.70 -18.74
N GLU A 41 1.76 0.49 -18.85
CA GLU A 41 0.43 0.27 -19.40
C GLU A 41 -0.62 0.73 -18.39
N ALA A 42 -0.53 0.25 -17.14
CA ALA A 42 -1.36 0.74 -16.04
C ALA A 42 -1.26 2.25 -15.85
N THR A 43 -0.07 2.83 -16.08
CA THR A 43 0.13 4.29 -16.03
C THR A 43 -0.64 5.00 -17.13
N ARG A 44 -0.64 4.48 -18.37
CA ARG A 44 -1.42 5.06 -19.47
C ARG A 44 -2.93 4.99 -19.23
N GLU A 45 -3.40 3.86 -18.68
CA GLU A 45 -4.81 3.70 -18.32
C GLU A 45 -5.22 4.73 -17.27
N LEU A 46 -4.40 4.92 -16.23
CA LEU A 46 -4.65 5.92 -15.20
C LEU A 46 -4.70 7.34 -15.76
N LEU A 47 -3.74 7.71 -16.61
CA LEU A 47 -3.71 9.01 -17.27
C LEU A 47 -4.97 9.22 -18.14
N GLY A 48 -5.36 8.19 -18.90
CA GLY A 48 -6.58 8.19 -19.71
C GLY A 48 -7.84 8.38 -18.89
N PHE A 49 -7.94 7.72 -17.72
CA PHE A 49 -9.06 7.88 -16.79
C PHE A 49 -9.23 9.33 -16.32
N TYR A 50 -8.13 10.03 -16.05
CA TYR A 50 -8.14 11.45 -15.67
C TYR A 50 -8.17 12.42 -16.85
N GLY A 51 -8.17 11.94 -18.11
CA GLY A 51 -8.10 12.77 -19.29
C GLY A 51 -6.81 13.59 -19.38
N LEU A 52 -5.70 13.07 -18.84
CA LEU A 52 -4.41 13.77 -18.77
C LEU A 52 -3.48 13.35 -19.89
N SER A 53 -2.80 14.34 -20.49
CA SER A 53 -1.65 14.10 -21.33
C SER A 53 -0.37 14.02 -20.49
N ALA A 54 0.54 13.14 -20.85
CA ALA A 54 1.83 13.03 -20.18
C ALA A 54 2.93 12.65 -21.16
N THR A 55 4.13 13.18 -20.94
CA THR A 55 5.34 12.66 -21.56
C THR A 55 5.99 11.63 -20.64
N CYS A 56 6.21 10.41 -21.13
CA CYS A 56 6.82 9.33 -20.36
C CYS A 56 8.22 9.03 -20.90
N PHE A 57 9.19 8.88 -20.00
CA PHE A 57 10.53 8.45 -20.31
C PHE A 57 10.87 7.17 -19.55
N GLN A 58 11.53 6.25 -20.22
CA GLN A 58 12.12 5.07 -19.59
C GLN A 58 13.63 5.09 -19.88
N GLY A 59 14.43 4.72 -18.88
CA GLY A 59 15.89 4.73 -19.01
C GLY A 59 16.54 4.16 -17.76
N GLU A 60 17.86 4.19 -17.77
CA GLU A 60 18.70 3.74 -16.65
C GLU A 60 19.12 4.91 -15.77
N LEU A 61 19.27 4.63 -14.48
CA LEU A 61 19.80 5.59 -13.51
C LEU A 61 21.33 5.54 -13.54
N LEU A 62 21.96 6.58 -14.04
CA LEU A 62 23.43 6.70 -14.10
C LEU A 62 24.05 7.26 -12.80
N GLY A 63 23.24 7.77 -11.88
CA GLY A 63 23.65 8.37 -10.62
C GLY A 63 22.46 8.97 -9.90
N GLY A 64 22.72 9.71 -8.81
CA GLY A 64 21.62 10.41 -8.12
C GLY A 64 20.69 9.50 -7.32
N LYS A 65 21.21 8.42 -6.74
CA LYS A 65 20.43 7.51 -5.89
C LYS A 65 19.63 8.25 -4.79
N GLU A 66 20.24 9.25 -4.17
CA GLU A 66 19.62 10.05 -3.13
C GLU A 66 18.44 10.88 -3.64
N GLU A 67 18.57 11.45 -4.84
CA GLU A 67 17.49 12.19 -5.50
C GLU A 67 16.29 11.29 -5.80
N VAL A 68 16.54 10.05 -6.25
CA VAL A 68 15.51 9.05 -6.46
C VAL A 68 14.79 8.75 -5.16
N LEU A 69 15.53 8.49 -4.07
CA LEU A 69 14.96 8.16 -2.77
C LEU A 69 14.13 9.30 -2.17
N ARG A 70 14.51 10.58 -2.44
CA ARG A 70 13.73 11.75 -2.02
C ARG A 70 12.35 11.86 -2.67
N ALA A 71 12.13 11.21 -3.80
CA ALA A 71 10.82 11.18 -4.44
C ALA A 71 9.77 10.37 -3.64
N PHE A 72 10.21 9.54 -2.70
CA PHE A 72 9.36 8.60 -1.98
C PHE A 72 9.30 8.93 -0.48
N PRO A 73 8.16 8.72 0.19
CA PRO A 73 7.97 8.99 1.62
C PRO A 73 8.57 7.87 2.50
N LEU A 74 9.88 7.61 2.37
CA LEU A 74 10.54 6.46 3.00
C LEU A 74 10.57 6.53 4.53
N GLU A 75 10.64 7.72 5.12
CA GLU A 75 10.61 7.86 6.59
C GLU A 75 9.21 7.56 7.13
N GLU A 76 8.16 7.98 6.44
CA GLU A 76 6.78 7.62 6.77
C GLU A 76 6.54 6.12 6.59
N ALA A 77 7.14 5.50 5.55
CA ALA A 77 7.09 4.06 5.36
C ALA A 77 7.78 3.30 6.50
N LYS A 78 8.98 3.72 6.92
CA LYS A 78 9.69 3.15 8.08
C LYS A 78 8.86 3.26 9.35
N ALA A 79 8.29 4.43 9.63
CA ALA A 79 7.41 4.65 10.78
C ALA A 79 6.16 3.74 10.71
N GLY A 80 5.57 3.58 9.52
CA GLY A 80 4.46 2.67 9.28
C GLY A 80 4.83 1.20 9.55
N TYR A 81 5.99 0.77 9.09
CA TYR A 81 6.51 -0.57 9.41
C TYR A 81 6.80 -0.77 10.90
N GLY A 82 7.25 0.27 11.61
CA GLY A 82 7.40 0.24 13.06
C GLY A 82 6.07 -0.03 13.77
N ARG A 83 5.00 0.69 13.39
CA ARG A 83 3.64 0.47 13.95
C ARG A 83 3.12 -0.93 13.62
N LEU A 84 3.29 -1.41 12.39
CA LEU A 84 2.88 -2.76 12.01
C LEU A 84 3.66 -3.82 12.80
N SER A 85 4.97 -3.64 12.97
CA SER A 85 5.83 -4.54 13.74
C SER A 85 5.40 -4.64 15.21
N ALA A 86 4.99 -3.53 15.83
CA ALA A 86 4.47 -3.53 17.20
C ALA A 86 3.19 -4.38 17.36
N LEU A 87 2.34 -4.41 16.33
CA LEU A 87 1.16 -5.27 16.32
C LEU A 87 1.52 -6.75 16.12
N LEU A 88 2.55 -7.06 15.35
CA LEU A 88 2.97 -8.44 15.08
C LEU A 88 3.45 -9.20 16.32
N GLY A 89 3.84 -8.49 17.39
CA GLY A 89 4.21 -9.10 18.67
C GLY A 89 3.02 -9.60 19.52
N GLN A 90 1.79 -9.37 19.08
CA GLN A 90 0.57 -9.77 19.80
C GLN A 90 -0.09 -10.96 19.09
N SER A 91 -0.50 -11.97 19.86
CA SER A 91 -1.08 -13.19 19.30
C SER A 91 -2.24 -13.71 20.19
N PRO A 92 -3.39 -13.02 20.18
CA PRO A 92 -4.54 -13.39 21.01
C PRO A 92 -5.09 -14.77 20.65
N GLU A 93 -5.45 -15.55 21.67
CA GLU A 93 -6.05 -16.89 21.51
C GLU A 93 -7.57 -16.84 21.34
N ASP A 94 -8.23 -15.89 21.99
CA ASP A 94 -9.69 -15.74 21.89
C ASP A 94 -10.12 -15.36 20.46
N PRO A 95 -11.12 -16.05 19.87
CA PRO A 95 -11.52 -15.83 18.48
C PRO A 95 -12.00 -14.40 18.16
N VAL A 96 -12.67 -13.74 19.12
CA VAL A 96 -13.15 -12.36 18.94
C VAL A 96 -11.98 -11.39 18.97
N GLU A 97 -11.08 -11.57 19.94
CA GLU A 97 -9.86 -10.74 20.03
C GLU A 97 -8.91 -10.99 18.84
N ALA A 98 -8.81 -12.23 18.35
CA ALA A 98 -8.07 -12.56 17.14
C ALA A 98 -8.65 -11.84 15.92
N PHE A 99 -9.97 -11.77 15.78
CA PHE A 99 -10.62 -11.02 14.70
C PHE A 99 -10.36 -9.51 14.81
N ARG A 100 -10.50 -8.94 16.02
CA ARG A 100 -10.21 -7.51 16.26
C ARG A 100 -8.78 -7.19 15.94
N HIS A 101 -7.85 -8.04 16.36
CA HIS A 101 -6.43 -7.86 16.13
C HIS A 101 -6.09 -7.99 14.64
N LEU A 102 -6.63 -8.98 13.95
CA LEU A 102 -6.51 -9.15 12.49
C LEU A 102 -6.96 -7.90 11.74
N THR A 103 -8.11 -7.33 12.13
CA THR A 103 -8.66 -6.12 11.52
C THR A 103 -7.70 -4.93 11.68
N ARG A 104 -7.13 -4.73 12.88
CA ARG A 104 -6.13 -3.69 13.14
C ARG A 104 -4.85 -3.91 12.33
N LEU A 105 -4.36 -5.15 12.30
CA LEU A 105 -3.16 -5.53 11.57
C LEU A 105 -3.29 -5.25 10.06
N VAL A 106 -4.41 -5.66 9.47
CA VAL A 106 -4.71 -5.41 8.05
C VAL A 106 -4.89 -3.91 7.79
N HIS A 107 -5.54 -3.18 8.71
CA HIS A 107 -5.71 -1.74 8.58
C HIS A 107 -4.37 -0.99 8.54
N GLU A 108 -3.44 -1.31 9.43
CA GLU A 108 -2.09 -0.70 9.42
C GLU A 108 -1.29 -1.12 8.16
N ALA A 109 -1.36 -2.39 7.76
CA ALA A 109 -0.69 -2.87 6.56
C ALA A 109 -1.18 -2.15 5.28
N ARG A 110 -2.50 -1.88 5.16
CA ARG A 110 -3.06 -1.17 4.00
C ARG A 110 -2.53 0.25 3.85
N LYS A 111 -2.18 0.93 4.93
CA LYS A 111 -1.58 2.28 4.85
C LYS A 111 -0.24 2.26 4.15
N LEU A 112 0.51 1.16 4.30
CA LEU A 112 1.81 0.99 3.65
C LEU A 112 1.73 0.87 2.13
N LEU A 113 0.58 0.49 1.56
CA LEU A 113 0.40 0.45 0.11
C LEU A 113 0.60 1.83 -0.57
N PHE A 114 0.42 2.93 0.17
CA PHE A 114 0.61 4.28 -0.33
C PHE A 114 1.96 4.90 0.06
N LEU A 115 2.70 4.25 0.95
CA LEU A 115 3.94 4.75 1.50
C LEU A 115 5.16 3.98 1.02
N ASP A 116 5.01 2.66 0.81
CA ASP A 116 6.09 1.80 0.33
C ASP A 116 5.98 1.60 -1.18
N PRO A 117 6.86 2.22 -1.96
CA PRO A 117 6.85 2.13 -3.42
C PRO A 117 7.34 0.76 -3.95
N GLY A 118 7.71 -0.17 -3.09
CA GLY A 118 8.27 -1.46 -3.49
C GLY A 118 9.64 -1.35 -4.17
N LEU A 119 10.44 -0.35 -3.82
CA LEU A 119 11.77 -0.18 -4.41
C LEU A 119 12.67 -1.39 -4.16
N PRO A 120 13.58 -1.70 -5.08
CA PRO A 120 14.59 -2.73 -4.90
C PRO A 120 15.43 -2.50 -3.64
N GLN A 121 15.83 -3.58 -2.97
CA GLN A 121 16.61 -3.52 -1.73
C GLN A 121 17.98 -2.86 -1.94
N GLU A 122 18.53 -2.96 -3.13
CA GLU A 122 19.78 -2.30 -3.53
C GLU A 122 19.69 -0.77 -3.42
N LEU A 123 18.49 -0.22 -3.62
CA LEU A 123 18.22 1.21 -3.42
C LEU A 123 17.93 1.55 -1.96
N LEU A 124 17.16 0.73 -1.26
CA LEU A 124 16.70 1.00 0.10
C LEU A 124 17.77 0.69 1.17
N GLY A 125 18.71 -0.22 0.85
CA GLY A 125 19.71 -0.72 1.78
C GLY A 125 19.19 -1.87 2.68
N PRO A 126 20.10 -2.57 3.38
CA PRO A 126 19.77 -3.78 4.14
C PRO A 126 18.89 -3.51 5.38
N ASP A 127 18.96 -2.30 5.92
CA ASP A 127 18.27 -1.92 7.16
C ASP A 127 16.80 -1.50 6.93
N PHE A 128 16.34 -1.45 5.68
CA PHE A 128 14.94 -1.11 5.40
C PHE A 128 14.01 -2.24 5.87
N PRO A 129 13.05 -1.96 6.78
CA PRO A 129 12.29 -3.00 7.46
C PRO A 129 11.24 -3.71 6.58
N GLY A 130 10.88 -3.15 5.44
CA GLY A 130 9.77 -3.58 4.59
C GLY A 130 9.74 -5.07 4.29
N PRO A 131 10.79 -5.68 3.69
CA PRO A 131 10.78 -7.08 3.31
C PRO A 131 10.61 -8.04 4.49
N LYS A 132 11.24 -7.73 5.65
CA LYS A 132 11.13 -8.53 6.87
C LYS A 132 9.71 -8.44 7.46
N VAL A 133 9.20 -7.24 7.62
CA VAL A 133 7.90 -7.00 8.26
C VAL A 133 6.77 -7.53 7.39
N ARG A 134 6.86 -7.42 6.06
CA ARG A 134 5.87 -8.00 5.14
C ARG A 134 5.77 -9.53 5.28
N ARG A 135 6.90 -10.24 5.39
CA ARG A 135 6.88 -11.69 5.62
C ARG A 135 6.19 -12.06 6.93
N LEU A 136 6.55 -11.37 8.02
CA LEU A 136 5.95 -11.58 9.33
C LEU A 136 4.45 -11.28 9.32
N PHE A 137 4.03 -10.22 8.62
CA PHE A 137 2.62 -9.87 8.46
C PHE A 137 1.83 -10.99 7.76
N LEU A 138 2.36 -11.57 6.69
CA LEU A 138 1.68 -12.65 5.97
C LEU A 138 1.47 -13.87 6.87
N SER A 139 2.49 -14.27 7.64
CA SER A 139 2.37 -15.38 8.60
C SER A 139 1.34 -15.08 9.69
N ALA A 140 1.46 -13.92 10.36
CA ALA A 140 0.55 -13.53 11.43
C ALA A 140 -0.91 -13.39 10.94
N ARG A 141 -1.10 -12.89 9.72
CA ARG A 141 -2.43 -12.78 9.11
C ARG A 141 -3.11 -14.15 8.97
N GLU A 142 -2.39 -15.17 8.50
CA GLU A 142 -2.95 -16.51 8.34
C GLU A 142 -3.24 -17.17 9.70
N GLU A 143 -2.36 -17.01 10.68
CA GLU A 143 -2.58 -17.51 12.04
C GLU A 143 -3.82 -16.89 12.71
N LEU A 144 -3.91 -15.55 12.67
CA LEU A 144 -5.05 -14.82 13.23
C LEU A 144 -6.35 -15.13 12.49
N ARG A 145 -6.30 -15.32 11.17
CA ARG A 145 -7.46 -15.74 10.38
C ARG A 145 -7.97 -17.11 10.82
N ALA A 146 -7.07 -18.07 11.04
CA ALA A 146 -7.43 -19.40 11.51
C ALA A 146 -8.08 -19.34 12.91
N ARG A 147 -7.53 -18.55 13.83
CA ARG A 147 -8.09 -18.35 15.18
C ARG A 147 -9.43 -17.62 15.17
N ALA A 148 -9.61 -16.64 14.29
CA ALA A 148 -10.86 -15.90 14.15
C ALA A 148 -11.97 -16.69 13.44
N ALA A 149 -11.66 -17.81 12.78
CA ALA A 149 -12.61 -18.57 11.98
C ALA A 149 -13.88 -19.01 12.73
N PRO A 150 -13.84 -19.49 14.00
CA PRO A 150 -15.04 -19.82 14.75
C PRO A 150 -15.98 -18.62 14.90
N PHE A 151 -15.46 -17.47 15.32
CA PHE A 151 -16.25 -16.23 15.45
C PHE A 151 -16.88 -15.79 14.14
N LEU A 152 -16.14 -15.85 13.03
CA LEU A 152 -16.65 -15.48 11.70
C LEU A 152 -17.78 -16.43 11.24
N LYS A 153 -17.67 -17.71 11.57
CA LYS A 153 -18.73 -18.70 11.28
C LYS A 153 -20.01 -18.38 12.06
N ASP A 154 -19.91 -18.13 13.35
CA ASP A 154 -21.05 -17.78 14.19
C ASP A 154 -21.72 -16.49 13.73
N LEU A 155 -20.91 -15.46 13.38
CA LEU A 155 -21.40 -14.20 12.85
C LEU A 155 -22.14 -14.39 11.52
N SER A 156 -21.64 -15.25 10.62
CA SER A 156 -22.28 -15.54 9.33
C SER A 156 -23.64 -16.24 9.50
N LEU A 157 -23.77 -17.13 10.48
CA LEU A 157 -25.02 -17.79 10.81
C LEU A 157 -26.05 -16.77 11.34
N LEU A 158 -25.65 -15.91 12.27
CA LEU A 158 -26.53 -14.86 12.81
C LEU A 158 -27.00 -13.89 11.72
N LEU A 159 -26.16 -13.53 10.77
CA LEU A 159 -26.53 -12.65 9.67
C LEU A 159 -27.45 -13.33 8.64
N SER A 160 -27.33 -14.64 8.43
CA SER A 160 -28.27 -15.38 7.57
C SER A 160 -29.67 -15.43 8.14
N ASP A 161 -29.80 -15.55 9.48
CA ASP A 161 -31.08 -15.54 10.17
C ASP A 161 -31.79 -14.18 10.18
N LEU A 162 -30.99 -13.09 10.01
CA LEU A 162 -31.51 -11.72 9.95
C LEU A 162 -31.88 -11.27 8.53
N SER A 163 -31.51 -12.04 7.50
CA SER A 163 -31.89 -11.71 6.12
C SER A 163 -33.39 -11.93 5.94
N PRO A 164 -34.19 -10.91 5.58
CA PRO A 164 -35.62 -11.09 5.33
C PRO A 164 -35.80 -12.08 4.19
N VAL A 165 -36.55 -13.15 4.45
CA VAL A 165 -37.02 -14.08 3.43
C VAL A 165 -37.76 -13.24 2.39
N SER A 166 -37.15 -13.06 1.20
CA SER A 166 -37.83 -12.48 0.04
C SER A 166 -39.00 -13.40 -0.30
N ARG A 167 -40.19 -12.94 -0.02
CA ARG A 167 -41.42 -13.47 -0.58
C ARG A 167 -41.73 -12.80 -1.90
#